data_975712c5af44a4dbdd6175fad3bb624c
#
_entry.id   975712c5af44a4dbdd6175fad3bb624c
#
_cell.length_a   1.000
_cell.length_b   1.000
_cell.length_c   1.000
_cell.angle_alpha   90.00
_cell.angle_beta   90.00
_cell.angle_gamma   90.00
#
_symmetry.space_group_name_H-M   'P 1'
#
loop_
_entity.id
_entity.type
_entity.pdbx_description
1 polymer ?
#
loop_
_entity_poly.entity_id
_entity_poly.type
_entity_poly.pdbx_seq_one_letter_code
_entity_poly.pdbx_strand_id
1 'polypeptide(L)'
;MTRASLIKGSLVTSLLLGGCVHKPPVARPYAAPTAEELSALLAARASAVRSMNARAKATSWLDGERVRATVLMLVERDGHLRFEAEVSLQGTVATLATDGRTFALLDARKNELARGPACPANVASLIRIPLAPADVAAIVLGDARRPPEAALAPDVAWDAERGADVLELAGPTETLHVFFARHGAAVDVVGAEALAGGKRLWRTAYDDFEGAGAARVPTTLRYAEGAGSYDDGVEIKLKDHELGVTPPEAAFTLSPQPGVTVKDVGCGG
;
A
#
# COMPACT_ATOMS: atom_id res chain seq x y z
N MET A 1 36.20 47.42 59.61
CA MET A 1 34.76 47.62 59.33
C MET A 1 34.55 47.50 57.82
N THR A 2 34.24 46.33 57.34
CA THR A 2 34.06 46.10 55.87
C THR A 2 32.73 45.42 55.66
N ARG A 3 31.79 46.10 55.01
CA ARG A 3 30.40 45.60 54.70
C ARG A 3 30.48 44.70 53.51
N ALA A 4 30.07 43.47 53.65
CA ALA A 4 29.79 42.51 52.54
C ALA A 4 28.39 42.73 51.98
N SER A 5 28.30 42.98 50.69
CA SER A 5 27.04 43.17 49.94
C SER A 5 26.65 41.83 49.32
N LEU A 6 25.51 41.27 49.74
CA LEU A 6 24.91 40.05 49.13
C LEU A 6 24.14 40.44 47.88
N ILE A 7 24.58 39.90 46.74
CA ILE A 7 23.85 39.95 45.48
C ILE A 7 22.91 38.73 45.42
N LYS A 8 21.59 38.95 45.48
CA LYS A 8 20.58 37.95 45.25
C LYS A 8 20.41 37.75 43.73
N GLY A 9 20.95 36.65 43.21
CA GLY A 9 20.69 36.23 41.84
C GLY A 9 19.31 35.61 41.71
N SER A 10 18.44 36.21 40.92
CA SER A 10 17.10 35.71 40.59
C SER A 10 17.22 34.73 39.41
N LEU A 11 16.99 33.43 39.66
CA LEU A 11 17.02 32.38 38.66
C LEU A 11 15.66 32.39 37.92
N VAL A 12 15.62 32.91 36.70
CA VAL A 12 14.43 32.88 35.84
C VAL A 12 14.40 31.51 35.13
N THR A 13 13.55 30.65 35.60
CA THR A 13 13.28 29.33 34.98
C THR A 13 12.34 29.54 33.80
N SER A 14 12.87 29.55 32.56
CA SER A 14 12.07 29.57 31.33
C SER A 14 11.44 28.19 31.10
N LEU A 15 10.16 28.06 31.36
CA LEU A 15 9.37 26.90 30.92
C LEU A 15 9.23 26.95 29.38
N LEU A 16 9.95 26.10 28.67
CA LEU A 16 9.70 25.81 27.27
C LEU A 16 8.43 24.94 27.17
N LEU A 17 7.29 25.56 26.94
CA LEU A 17 6.07 24.89 26.52
C LEU A 17 6.27 24.38 25.09
N GLY A 18 6.68 23.13 24.94
CA GLY A 18 6.66 22.40 23.68
C GLY A 18 5.22 22.19 23.24
N GLY A 19 4.63 23.17 22.55
CA GLY A 19 3.32 23.05 21.93
C GLY A 19 3.44 22.02 20.78
N CYS A 20 2.72 20.89 20.88
CA CYS A 20 2.45 20.04 19.73
C CYS A 20 1.77 20.94 18.67
N VAL A 21 2.45 21.15 17.54
CA VAL A 21 1.89 21.87 16.40
C VAL A 21 0.78 20.98 15.81
N HIS A 22 -0.44 21.14 16.33
CA HIS A 22 -1.61 20.50 15.74
C HIS A 22 -1.95 21.26 14.45
N LYS A 23 -1.85 20.58 13.31
CA LYS A 23 -2.24 21.18 12.02
C LYS A 23 -3.76 21.46 12.09
N PRO A 24 -4.19 22.70 11.82
CA PRO A 24 -5.63 23.02 11.91
C PRO A 24 -6.43 22.15 10.94
N PRO A 25 -7.63 21.71 11.32
CA PRO A 25 -8.49 20.92 10.46
C PRO A 25 -8.84 21.68 9.17
N VAL A 26 -8.72 21.02 8.04
CA VAL A 26 -9.01 21.59 6.73
C VAL A 26 -10.52 21.53 6.49
N ALA A 27 -11.16 22.68 6.23
CA ALA A 27 -12.56 22.68 5.81
C ALA A 27 -12.67 22.17 4.37
N ARG A 28 -13.77 21.45 4.05
CA ARG A 28 -14.04 21.02 2.68
C ARG A 28 -14.28 22.26 1.80
N PRO A 29 -13.49 22.50 0.74
CA PRO A 29 -13.58 23.72 -0.08
C PRO A 29 -14.58 23.63 -1.23
N TYR A 30 -15.36 22.54 -1.33
CA TYR A 30 -16.31 22.26 -2.40
C TYR A 30 -17.57 21.55 -1.83
N ALA A 31 -18.60 21.42 -2.64
CA ALA A 31 -19.80 20.68 -2.27
C ALA A 31 -19.48 19.20 -2.02
N ALA A 32 -20.05 18.62 -0.96
CA ALA A 32 -19.85 17.21 -0.64
C ALA A 32 -20.26 16.33 -1.82
N PRO A 33 -19.41 15.39 -2.29
CA PRO A 33 -19.82 14.40 -3.26
C PRO A 33 -20.81 13.41 -2.63
N THR A 34 -21.60 12.76 -3.46
CA THR A 34 -22.45 11.67 -3.02
C THR A 34 -21.66 10.35 -2.97
N ALA A 35 -22.17 9.38 -2.22
CA ALA A 35 -21.59 8.03 -2.18
C ALA A 35 -21.64 7.33 -3.56
N GLU A 36 -22.69 7.63 -4.35
CA GLU A 36 -22.82 7.12 -5.71
C GLU A 36 -21.72 7.68 -6.64
N GLU A 37 -21.45 8.99 -6.56
CA GLU A 37 -20.37 9.63 -7.35
C GLU A 37 -19.01 9.04 -7.02
N LEU A 38 -18.65 8.88 -5.74
CA LEU A 38 -17.36 8.29 -5.35
C LEU A 38 -17.28 6.79 -5.71
N SER A 39 -18.38 6.05 -5.57
CA SER A 39 -18.46 4.64 -5.98
C SER A 39 -18.30 4.49 -7.51
N ALA A 40 -18.88 5.40 -8.29
CA ALA A 40 -18.73 5.41 -9.74
C ALA A 40 -17.29 5.74 -10.16
N LEU A 41 -16.62 6.67 -9.49
CA LEU A 41 -15.19 6.97 -9.70
C LEU A 41 -14.31 5.74 -9.42
N LEU A 42 -14.55 5.05 -8.32
CA LEU A 42 -13.82 3.82 -7.98
C LEU A 42 -14.04 2.72 -9.03
N ALA A 43 -15.27 2.53 -9.49
CA ALA A 43 -15.60 1.57 -10.53
C ALA A 43 -14.97 1.93 -11.89
N ALA A 44 -14.98 3.21 -12.26
CA ALA A 44 -14.34 3.70 -13.48
C ALA A 44 -12.82 3.47 -13.45
N ARG A 45 -12.15 3.71 -12.32
CA ARG A 45 -10.73 3.39 -12.13
C ARG A 45 -10.47 1.89 -12.25
N ALA A 46 -11.26 1.07 -11.59
CA ALA A 46 -11.13 -0.38 -11.66
C ALA A 46 -11.26 -0.91 -13.10
N SER A 47 -12.09 -0.29 -13.92
CA SER A 47 -12.25 -0.64 -15.33
C SER A 47 -11.12 -0.12 -16.22
N ALA A 48 -10.58 1.07 -15.93
CA ALA A 48 -9.53 1.70 -16.72
C ALA A 48 -8.13 1.14 -16.41
N VAL A 49 -7.84 0.77 -15.14
CA VAL A 49 -6.56 0.26 -14.68
C VAL A 49 -6.69 -1.21 -14.32
N ARG A 50 -6.62 -2.09 -15.31
CA ARG A 50 -6.80 -3.54 -15.12
C ARG A 50 -5.50 -4.30 -14.90
N SER A 51 -4.42 -3.79 -15.50
CA SER A 51 -3.10 -4.43 -15.43
C SER A 51 -2.00 -3.37 -15.52
N MET A 52 -0.84 -3.74 -15.04
CA MET A 52 0.35 -2.89 -15.07
C MET A 52 1.60 -3.76 -15.18
N ASN A 53 2.51 -3.36 -16.07
CA ASN A 53 3.91 -3.77 -16.04
C ASN A 53 4.73 -2.57 -15.54
N ALA A 54 5.56 -2.76 -14.52
CA ALA A 54 6.31 -1.67 -13.95
C ALA A 54 7.67 -2.08 -13.41
N ARG A 55 8.59 -1.12 -13.40
CA ARG A 55 9.83 -1.15 -12.63
C ARG A 55 9.72 -0.17 -11.46
N ALA A 56 10.03 -0.62 -10.26
CA ALA A 56 9.92 0.19 -9.06
C ALA A 56 11.15 0.08 -8.15
N LYS A 57 11.30 1.05 -7.27
CA LYS A 57 12.12 0.94 -6.07
C LYS A 57 11.21 0.59 -4.90
N ALA A 58 11.42 -0.58 -4.31
CA ALA A 58 10.74 -1.00 -3.10
C ALA A 58 11.64 -0.81 -1.89
N THR A 59 11.07 -0.33 -0.81
CA THR A 59 11.70 -0.23 0.51
C THR A 59 10.81 -0.92 1.51
N SER A 60 11.34 -1.79 2.34
CA SER A 60 10.64 -2.45 3.43
C SER A 60 11.59 -2.65 4.62
N TRP A 61 11.04 -3.10 5.75
CA TRP A 61 11.82 -3.44 6.94
C TRP A 61 11.82 -4.94 7.14
N LEU A 62 12.98 -5.52 7.40
CA LEU A 62 13.19 -6.93 7.69
C LEU A 62 14.07 -7.03 8.94
N ASP A 63 13.54 -7.62 10.00
CA ASP A 63 14.25 -7.79 11.28
C ASP A 63 14.83 -6.48 11.83
N GLY A 64 14.10 -5.35 11.64
CA GLY A 64 14.52 -4.01 12.05
C GLY A 64 15.52 -3.34 11.09
N GLU A 65 15.94 -4.01 10.03
CA GLU A 65 16.82 -3.45 9.01
C GLU A 65 16.04 -2.97 7.78
N ARG A 66 16.44 -1.83 7.26
CA ARG A 66 15.86 -1.26 6.04
C ARG A 66 16.40 -1.97 4.79
N VAL A 67 15.53 -2.70 4.11
CA VAL A 67 15.85 -3.39 2.86
C VAL A 67 15.36 -2.58 1.66
N ARG A 68 16.20 -2.45 0.63
CA ARG A 68 15.86 -1.79 -0.63
C ARG A 68 16.16 -2.72 -1.80
N ALA A 69 15.22 -2.80 -2.73
CA ALA A 69 15.39 -3.57 -3.97
C ALA A 69 14.82 -2.79 -5.17
N THR A 70 15.32 -3.11 -6.36
CA THR A 70 14.58 -2.86 -7.58
C THR A 70 13.61 -4.02 -7.75
N VAL A 71 12.34 -3.73 -8.06
CA VAL A 71 11.33 -4.77 -8.28
C VAL A 71 10.74 -4.56 -9.68
N LEU A 72 10.76 -5.62 -10.49
CA LEU A 72 9.95 -5.70 -11.69
C LEU A 72 8.60 -6.30 -11.30
N MET A 73 7.52 -5.66 -11.72
CA MET A 73 6.17 -6.02 -11.32
C MET A 73 5.31 -6.22 -12.55
N LEU A 74 4.59 -7.33 -12.59
CA LEU A 74 3.52 -7.60 -13.52
C LEU A 74 2.28 -7.93 -12.69
N VAL A 75 1.24 -7.12 -12.83
CA VAL A 75 0.07 -7.14 -11.95
C VAL A 75 -1.20 -7.09 -12.78
N GLU A 76 -2.14 -7.98 -12.50
CA GLU A 76 -3.51 -7.94 -12.98
C GLU A 76 -4.49 -7.86 -11.81
N ARG A 77 -5.57 -7.13 -11.98
CA ARG A 77 -6.53 -6.76 -10.92
C ARG A 77 -7.19 -7.95 -10.24
N ASP A 78 -7.32 -9.07 -10.90
CA ASP A 78 -7.89 -10.32 -10.38
C ASP A 78 -6.97 -11.12 -9.45
N GLY A 79 -5.75 -10.59 -9.22
CA GLY A 79 -4.78 -11.18 -8.31
C GLY A 79 -3.70 -12.00 -8.98
N HIS A 80 -3.58 -11.92 -10.30
CA HIS A 80 -2.41 -12.42 -11.00
C HIS A 80 -1.23 -11.47 -10.73
N LEU A 81 -0.20 -11.97 -10.06
CA LEU A 81 0.95 -11.19 -9.65
C LEU A 81 2.25 -11.87 -10.04
N ARG A 82 3.22 -11.09 -10.53
CA ARG A 82 4.62 -11.47 -10.63
C ARG A 82 5.50 -10.35 -10.12
N PHE A 83 6.37 -10.66 -9.18
CA PHE A 83 7.34 -9.74 -8.62
C PHE A 83 8.73 -10.35 -8.71
N GLU A 84 9.67 -9.63 -9.29
CA GLU A 84 11.08 -10.04 -9.38
C GLU A 84 11.92 -9.01 -8.63
N ALA A 85 12.54 -9.44 -7.54
CA ALA A 85 13.44 -8.60 -6.76
C ALA A 85 14.86 -8.68 -7.32
N GLU A 86 15.39 -7.54 -7.73
CA GLU A 86 16.75 -7.38 -8.24
C GLU A 86 17.62 -6.66 -7.21
N VAL A 87 18.83 -7.17 -7.00
CA VAL A 87 19.89 -6.53 -6.21
C VAL A 87 21.04 -6.18 -7.15
N SER A 88 21.59 -4.96 -6.98
CA SER A 88 22.72 -4.50 -7.78
C SER A 88 23.86 -5.52 -7.77
N LEU A 89 24.42 -5.82 -8.96
CA LEU A 89 25.48 -6.77 -9.21
C LEU A 89 25.14 -8.27 -9.05
N GLN A 90 23.96 -8.61 -8.50
CA GLN A 90 23.53 -10.00 -8.32
C GLN A 90 22.40 -10.41 -9.29
N GLY A 91 21.74 -9.42 -9.93
CA GLY A 91 20.57 -9.68 -10.77
C GLY A 91 19.33 -10.04 -9.95
N THR A 92 18.44 -10.84 -10.52
CA THR A 92 17.21 -11.31 -9.84
C THR A 92 17.57 -12.30 -8.75
N VAL A 93 17.24 -11.94 -7.50
CA VAL A 93 17.54 -12.76 -6.32
C VAL A 93 16.32 -13.53 -5.81
N ALA A 94 15.11 -13.07 -6.14
CA ALA A 94 13.87 -13.77 -5.81
C ALA A 94 12.79 -13.43 -6.85
N THR A 95 11.94 -14.40 -7.16
CA THR A 95 10.76 -14.24 -8.01
C THR A 95 9.56 -14.86 -7.33
N LEU A 96 8.52 -14.07 -7.11
CA LEU A 96 7.20 -14.51 -6.68
C LEU A 96 6.26 -14.48 -7.87
N ALA A 97 5.47 -15.54 -8.05
CA ALA A 97 4.37 -15.56 -9.00
C ALA A 97 3.13 -16.18 -8.36
N THR A 98 1.95 -15.69 -8.74
CA THR A 98 0.66 -16.25 -8.36
C THR A 98 -0.40 -15.98 -9.43
N ASP A 99 -1.23 -16.99 -9.67
CA ASP A 99 -2.45 -16.94 -10.50
C ASP A 99 -3.71 -16.60 -9.69
N GLY A 100 -3.53 -16.05 -8.47
CA GLY A 100 -4.61 -15.75 -7.52
C GLY A 100 -5.06 -16.96 -6.68
N ARG A 101 -4.64 -18.17 -7.01
CA ARG A 101 -5.01 -19.43 -6.31
C ARG A 101 -3.78 -20.17 -5.79
N THR A 102 -2.79 -20.29 -6.64
CA THR A 102 -1.52 -20.94 -6.34
C THR A 102 -0.42 -19.87 -6.23
N PHE A 103 0.58 -20.19 -5.45
CA PHE A 103 1.73 -19.33 -5.17
C PHE A 103 3.00 -20.11 -5.44
N ALA A 104 3.99 -19.45 -5.99
CA ALA A 104 5.34 -19.95 -6.08
C ALA A 104 6.35 -18.81 -5.82
N LEU A 105 7.39 -19.11 -5.03
CA LEU A 105 8.51 -18.21 -4.74
C LEU A 105 9.82 -18.92 -5.00
N LEU A 106 10.55 -18.45 -5.98
CA LEU A 106 11.93 -18.88 -6.25
C LEU A 106 12.89 -17.95 -5.46
N ASP A 107 13.65 -18.52 -4.53
CA ASP A 107 14.81 -17.87 -3.92
C ASP A 107 16.07 -18.34 -4.65
N ALA A 108 16.62 -17.49 -5.52
CA ALA A 108 17.77 -17.82 -6.34
C ALA A 108 19.06 -18.00 -5.52
N ARG A 109 19.15 -17.39 -4.33
CA ARG A 109 20.34 -17.53 -3.46
C ARG A 109 20.38 -18.89 -2.77
N LYS A 110 19.21 -19.43 -2.41
CA LYS A 110 19.08 -20.74 -1.78
C LYS A 110 18.89 -21.87 -2.79
N ASN A 111 18.63 -21.52 -4.05
CA ASN A 111 18.22 -22.45 -5.09
C ASN A 111 16.99 -23.27 -4.67
N GLU A 112 16.00 -22.59 -4.11
CA GLU A 112 14.77 -23.17 -3.57
C GLU A 112 13.53 -22.56 -4.23
N LEU A 113 12.56 -23.41 -4.55
CA LEU A 113 11.22 -23.02 -5.01
C LEU A 113 10.20 -23.45 -3.96
N ALA A 114 9.67 -22.50 -3.21
CA ALA A 114 8.49 -22.70 -2.36
C ALA A 114 7.23 -22.61 -3.22
N ARG A 115 6.27 -23.54 -3.05
CA ARG A 115 4.97 -23.49 -3.75
C ARG A 115 3.84 -23.92 -2.82
N GLY A 116 2.64 -23.38 -3.04
CA GLY A 116 1.49 -23.69 -2.21
C GLY A 116 0.27 -22.84 -2.58
N PRO A 117 -0.71 -22.71 -1.68
CA PRO A 117 -1.85 -21.84 -1.89
C PRO A 117 -1.44 -20.34 -1.81
N ALA A 118 -2.11 -19.49 -2.60
CA ALA A 118 -1.89 -18.04 -2.64
C ALA A 118 -2.58 -17.33 -1.47
N CYS A 119 -2.24 -17.71 -0.24
CA CYS A 119 -2.76 -17.05 0.96
C CYS A 119 -1.92 -15.81 1.35
N PRO A 120 -2.44 -14.90 2.19
CA PRO A 120 -1.78 -13.67 2.59
C PRO A 120 -0.34 -13.88 3.11
N ALA A 121 -0.11 -14.89 3.95
CA ALA A 121 1.21 -15.18 4.50
C ALA A 121 2.23 -15.56 3.41
N ASN A 122 1.84 -16.41 2.46
CA ASN A 122 2.70 -16.84 1.37
C ASN A 122 3.03 -15.66 0.43
N VAL A 123 2.02 -14.84 0.08
CA VAL A 123 2.22 -13.65 -0.76
C VAL A 123 3.12 -12.62 -0.06
N ALA A 124 2.95 -12.41 1.24
CA ALA A 124 3.79 -11.50 2.03
C ALA A 124 5.25 -11.93 2.14
N SER A 125 5.60 -13.17 1.83
CA SER A 125 6.98 -13.67 1.98
C SER A 125 8.02 -12.88 1.19
N LEU A 126 7.63 -12.25 0.06
CA LEU A 126 8.49 -11.36 -0.71
C LEU A 126 8.08 -9.88 -0.59
N ILE A 127 6.78 -9.57 -0.76
CA ILE A 127 6.32 -8.18 -0.90
C ILE A 127 5.99 -7.50 0.43
N ARG A 128 5.92 -8.24 1.52
CA ARG A 128 5.62 -7.75 2.88
C ARG A 128 4.26 -7.06 3.03
N ILE A 129 3.29 -7.44 2.21
CA ILE A 129 1.90 -7.01 2.29
C ILE A 129 1.04 -8.26 2.51
N PRO A 130 0.63 -8.57 3.76
CA PRO A 130 -0.06 -9.81 4.11
C PRO A 130 -1.56 -9.73 3.78
N LEU A 131 -1.87 -9.57 2.51
CA LEU A 131 -3.22 -9.50 1.97
C LEU A 131 -3.43 -10.55 0.89
N ALA A 132 -4.68 -10.82 0.56
CA ALA A 132 -5.02 -11.70 -0.57
C ALA A 132 -4.48 -11.11 -1.89
N PRO A 133 -4.10 -11.95 -2.87
CA PRO A 133 -3.50 -11.47 -4.12
C PRO A 133 -4.28 -10.36 -4.83
N ALA A 134 -5.61 -10.46 -4.87
CA ALA A 134 -6.44 -9.44 -5.52
C ALA A 134 -6.46 -8.09 -4.76
N ASP A 135 -6.30 -8.11 -3.44
CA ASP A 135 -6.19 -6.89 -2.64
C ASP A 135 -4.81 -6.25 -2.83
N VAL A 136 -3.74 -7.06 -2.88
CA VAL A 136 -2.40 -6.60 -3.24
C VAL A 136 -2.40 -5.98 -4.64
N ALA A 137 -3.05 -6.63 -5.62
CA ALA A 137 -3.18 -6.10 -6.97
C ALA A 137 -3.87 -4.72 -6.97
N ALA A 138 -5.00 -4.58 -6.29
CA ALA A 138 -5.72 -3.32 -6.19
C ALA A 138 -4.83 -2.22 -5.58
N ILE A 139 -4.14 -2.51 -4.48
CA ILE A 139 -3.24 -1.58 -3.80
C ILE A 139 -2.10 -1.13 -4.73
N VAL A 140 -1.45 -2.07 -5.44
CA VAL A 140 -0.34 -1.75 -6.35
C VAL A 140 -0.82 -0.93 -7.55
N LEU A 141 -2.05 -1.16 -8.02
CA LEU A 141 -2.69 -0.37 -9.08
C LEU A 141 -3.22 1.01 -8.58
N GLY A 142 -2.96 1.36 -7.32
CA GLY A 142 -3.34 2.65 -6.74
C GLY A 142 -4.82 2.76 -6.41
N ASP A 143 -5.42 1.67 -5.98
CA ASP A 143 -6.86 1.55 -5.76
C ASP A 143 -7.16 0.80 -4.45
N ALA A 144 -8.43 0.56 -4.16
CA ALA A 144 -8.88 -0.29 -3.08
C ALA A 144 -9.94 -1.26 -3.60
N ARG A 145 -9.79 -2.54 -3.30
CA ARG A 145 -10.77 -3.52 -3.70
C ARG A 145 -12.01 -3.42 -2.82
N ARG A 146 -13.15 -3.19 -3.45
CA ARG A 146 -14.43 -3.19 -2.74
C ARG A 146 -14.69 -4.58 -2.13
N PRO A 147 -15.07 -4.67 -0.84
CA PRO A 147 -15.49 -5.94 -0.25
C PRO A 147 -16.62 -6.57 -1.06
N PRO A 148 -16.61 -7.90 -1.30
CA PRO A 148 -17.62 -8.58 -2.14
C PRO A 148 -19.07 -8.37 -1.67
N GLU A 149 -19.24 -8.25 -0.37
CA GLU A 149 -20.53 -8.08 0.31
C GLU A 149 -20.64 -6.69 0.97
N ALA A 150 -19.98 -5.67 0.37
CA ALA A 150 -20.08 -4.31 0.89
C ALA A 150 -21.54 -3.86 0.94
N ALA A 151 -21.87 -3.10 1.99
CA ALA A 151 -23.20 -2.56 2.19
C ALA A 151 -23.75 -1.87 0.94
N LEU A 152 -25.03 -2.08 0.67
CA LEU A 152 -25.73 -1.48 -0.47
C LEU A 152 -25.87 0.05 -0.36
N ALA A 153 -25.66 0.60 0.83
CA ALA A 153 -25.70 2.04 1.10
C ALA A 153 -24.37 2.51 1.71
N PRO A 154 -23.35 2.79 0.88
CA PRO A 154 -22.10 3.39 1.35
C PRO A 154 -22.35 4.80 1.88
N ASP A 155 -21.55 5.23 2.87
CA ASP A 155 -21.62 6.57 3.44
C ASP A 155 -20.42 7.43 3.01
N VAL A 156 -20.57 8.76 3.10
CA VAL A 156 -19.50 9.73 2.77
C VAL A 156 -19.27 10.66 3.96
N ALA A 157 -18.02 10.68 4.42
CA ALA A 157 -17.54 11.58 5.45
C ALA A 157 -16.48 12.55 4.88
N TRP A 158 -16.07 13.51 5.71
CA TRP A 158 -14.94 14.39 5.44
C TRP A 158 -13.85 14.17 6.48
N ASP A 159 -12.68 13.77 6.05
CA ASP A 159 -11.48 13.72 6.89
C ASP A 159 -10.77 15.08 6.84
N ALA A 160 -11.00 15.88 7.88
CA ALA A 160 -10.44 17.23 7.98
C ALA A 160 -8.92 17.25 8.25
N GLU A 161 -8.33 16.15 8.72
CA GLU A 161 -6.88 16.04 8.92
C GLU A 161 -6.16 15.77 7.61
N ARG A 162 -6.75 14.91 6.76
CA ARG A 162 -6.23 14.58 5.43
C ARG A 162 -6.67 15.58 4.36
N GLY A 163 -7.79 16.31 4.58
CA GLY A 163 -8.41 17.13 3.56
C GLY A 163 -8.99 16.29 2.42
N ALA A 164 -9.62 15.17 2.75
CA ALA A 164 -10.11 14.17 1.81
C ALA A 164 -11.56 13.77 2.08
N ASP A 165 -12.31 13.44 1.03
CA ASP A 165 -13.59 12.76 1.15
C ASP A 165 -13.33 11.27 1.43
N VAL A 166 -14.12 10.69 2.33
CA VAL A 166 -14.02 9.28 2.73
C VAL A 166 -15.27 8.56 2.25
N LEU A 167 -15.10 7.57 1.39
CA LEU A 167 -16.16 6.62 1.06
C LEU A 167 -16.05 5.43 2.02
N GLU A 168 -17.05 5.24 2.86
CA GLU A 168 -17.15 4.10 3.76
C GLU A 168 -17.91 2.96 3.10
N LEU A 169 -17.28 1.79 3.02
CA LEU A 169 -17.81 0.56 2.45
C LEU A 169 -17.84 -0.51 3.55
N ALA A 170 -18.98 -0.61 4.25
CA ALA A 170 -19.15 -1.60 5.30
C ALA A 170 -19.33 -3.00 4.69
N GLY A 171 -18.47 -3.93 5.06
CA GLY A 171 -18.57 -5.36 4.78
C GLY A 171 -18.94 -6.16 6.03
N PRO A 172 -19.15 -7.47 5.93
CA PRO A 172 -19.58 -8.33 7.03
C PRO A 172 -18.52 -8.48 8.14
N THR A 173 -17.26 -8.42 7.80
CA THR A 173 -16.13 -8.63 8.74
C THR A 173 -15.25 -7.40 8.92
N GLU A 174 -15.26 -6.50 7.96
CA GLU A 174 -14.43 -5.29 7.94
C GLU A 174 -15.14 -4.14 7.25
N THR A 175 -14.76 -2.93 7.60
CA THR A 175 -15.16 -1.69 6.92
C THR A 175 -13.96 -1.16 6.17
N LEU A 176 -14.13 -0.87 4.88
CA LEU A 176 -13.12 -0.23 4.06
C LEU A 176 -13.42 1.26 3.93
N HIS A 177 -12.47 2.11 4.29
CA HIS A 177 -12.46 3.53 4.00
C HIS A 177 -11.59 3.80 2.79
N VAL A 178 -12.11 4.48 1.79
CA VAL A 178 -11.36 4.93 0.61
C VAL A 178 -11.32 6.45 0.62
N PHE A 179 -10.12 7.02 0.58
CA PHE A 179 -9.88 8.46 0.67
C PHE A 179 -9.72 9.06 -0.72
N PHE A 180 -10.48 10.12 -0.99
CA PHE A 180 -10.45 10.84 -2.26
C PHE A 180 -10.03 12.29 -2.03
N ALA A 181 -9.08 12.78 -2.79
CA ALA A 181 -8.68 14.18 -2.77
C ALA A 181 -8.79 14.81 -4.17
N ARG A 182 -9.06 16.13 -4.20
CA ARG A 182 -9.11 16.90 -5.44
C ARG A 182 -7.77 17.56 -5.70
N HIS A 183 -7.23 17.29 -6.88
CA HIS A 183 -6.04 17.94 -7.41
C HIS A 183 -6.40 18.70 -8.69
N GLY A 184 -6.83 19.95 -8.53
CA GLY A 184 -7.42 20.73 -9.63
C GLY A 184 -8.75 20.14 -10.09
N ALA A 185 -8.82 19.72 -11.36
CA ALA A 185 -10.01 19.06 -11.92
C ALA A 185 -10.04 17.54 -11.68
N ALA A 186 -8.91 16.94 -11.28
CA ALA A 186 -8.83 15.51 -11.01
C ALA A 186 -9.31 15.18 -9.59
N VAL A 187 -9.92 14.00 -9.45
CA VAL A 187 -10.25 13.39 -8.16
C VAL A 187 -9.47 12.07 -8.10
N ASP A 188 -8.52 12.01 -7.17
CA ASP A 188 -7.63 10.87 -7.02
C ASP A 188 -7.99 10.07 -5.76
N VAL A 189 -7.82 8.74 -5.81
CA VAL A 189 -7.77 7.90 -4.60
C VAL A 189 -6.41 8.14 -3.96
N VAL A 190 -6.39 8.79 -2.79
CA VAL A 190 -5.14 9.15 -2.09
C VAL A 190 -4.78 8.15 -0.99
N GLY A 191 -5.57 7.12 -0.81
CA GLY A 191 -5.31 6.04 0.14
C GLY A 191 -6.55 5.25 0.48
N ALA A 192 -6.35 4.21 1.26
CA ALA A 192 -7.42 3.41 1.84
C ALA A 192 -6.99 2.83 3.20
N GLU A 193 -7.96 2.43 4.01
CA GLU A 193 -7.71 1.65 5.23
C GLU A 193 -8.85 0.67 5.48
N ALA A 194 -8.52 -0.50 6.03
CA ALA A 194 -9.50 -1.46 6.50
C ALA A 194 -9.54 -1.49 8.02
N LEU A 195 -10.75 -1.57 8.57
CA LEU A 195 -11.01 -1.62 10.00
C LEU A 195 -11.87 -2.84 10.35
N ALA A 196 -11.56 -3.52 11.45
CA ALA A 196 -12.43 -4.54 12.03
C ALA A 196 -12.60 -4.27 13.52
N GLY A 197 -13.84 -4.21 13.99
CA GLY A 197 -14.14 -3.87 15.39
C GLY A 197 -13.53 -2.55 15.86
N GLY A 198 -13.46 -1.54 14.99
CA GLY A 198 -12.87 -0.22 15.27
C GLY A 198 -11.33 -0.22 15.30
N LYS A 199 -10.67 -1.34 15.05
CA LYS A 199 -9.20 -1.42 14.93
C LYS A 199 -8.78 -1.45 13.48
N ARG A 200 -7.79 -0.65 13.12
CA ARG A 200 -7.21 -0.66 11.77
C ARG A 200 -6.42 -1.95 11.55
N LEU A 201 -6.74 -2.64 10.46
CA LEU A 201 -6.03 -3.83 9.99
C LEU A 201 -4.83 -3.44 9.13
N TRP A 202 -5.03 -2.50 8.23
CA TRP A 202 -3.99 -1.96 7.36
C TRP A 202 -4.41 -0.59 6.82
N ARG A 203 -3.45 0.15 6.26
CA ARG A 203 -3.68 1.39 5.52
C ARG A 203 -2.70 1.58 4.38
N THR A 204 -3.13 2.35 3.38
CA THR A 204 -2.29 2.81 2.27
C THR A 204 -2.31 4.32 2.15
N ALA A 205 -1.28 4.88 1.54
CA ALA A 205 -1.25 6.25 1.06
C ALA A 205 -0.65 6.28 -0.34
N TYR A 206 -1.19 7.15 -1.19
CA TYR A 206 -0.85 7.30 -2.59
C TYR A 206 -0.47 8.73 -2.90
N ASP A 207 0.64 8.93 -3.59
CA ASP A 207 1.17 10.23 -3.97
C ASP A 207 1.75 10.21 -5.40
N ASP A 208 2.11 11.37 -5.91
CA ASP A 208 2.83 11.58 -7.19
C ASP A 208 2.09 10.95 -8.38
N PHE A 209 0.90 11.46 -8.66
CA PHE A 209 0.01 10.86 -9.67
C PHE A 209 0.40 11.21 -11.11
N GLU A 210 0.41 10.21 -11.99
CA GLU A 210 0.64 10.32 -13.43
C GLU A 210 -0.56 9.81 -14.24
N GLY A 211 -0.66 10.23 -15.50
CA GLY A 211 -1.78 9.88 -16.39
C GLY A 211 -2.96 10.86 -16.31
N ALA A 212 -4.10 10.46 -16.83
CA ALA A 212 -5.29 11.29 -16.94
C ALA A 212 -6.58 10.51 -16.71
N GLY A 213 -7.63 11.19 -16.21
CA GLY A 213 -8.95 10.63 -15.99
C GLY A 213 -8.92 9.41 -15.08
N ALA A 214 -9.70 8.39 -15.40
CA ALA A 214 -9.78 7.15 -14.64
C ALA A 214 -8.50 6.28 -14.70
N ALA A 215 -7.64 6.51 -15.70
CA ALA A 215 -6.35 5.82 -15.85
C ALA A 215 -5.19 6.53 -15.13
N ARG A 216 -5.48 7.56 -14.33
CA ARG A 216 -4.48 8.24 -13.52
C ARG A 216 -4.06 7.37 -12.34
N VAL A 217 -2.76 7.07 -12.20
CA VAL A 217 -2.21 6.17 -11.17
C VAL A 217 -1.18 6.87 -10.30
N PRO A 218 -1.06 6.50 -9.01
CA PRO A 218 0.02 6.99 -8.16
C PRO A 218 1.35 6.35 -8.57
N THR A 219 2.43 7.11 -8.50
CA THR A 219 3.79 6.59 -8.67
C THR A 219 4.51 6.36 -7.34
N THR A 220 3.94 6.86 -6.25
CA THR A 220 4.40 6.55 -4.88
C THR A 220 3.27 5.91 -4.09
N LEU A 221 3.52 4.71 -3.57
CA LEU A 221 2.61 3.94 -2.73
C LEU A 221 3.30 3.64 -1.40
N ARG A 222 2.56 3.79 -0.30
CA ARG A 222 2.96 3.37 1.03
C ARG A 222 1.90 2.47 1.65
N TYR A 223 2.35 1.42 2.31
CA TYR A 223 1.51 0.48 3.03
C TYR A 223 1.99 0.33 4.47
N ALA A 224 1.09 0.25 5.42
CA ALA A 224 1.38 -0.08 6.82
C ALA A 224 0.32 -1.02 7.39
N GLU A 225 0.77 -1.98 8.19
CA GLU A 225 -0.09 -2.95 8.88
C GLU A 225 -0.53 -2.42 10.23
N GLY A 226 -1.78 -2.65 10.60
CA GLY A 226 -2.34 -2.33 11.90
C GLY A 226 -2.17 -0.86 12.28
N ALA A 227 -1.67 -0.62 13.50
CA ALA A 227 -1.34 0.72 14.02
C ALA A 227 0.04 1.22 13.56
N GLY A 228 0.78 0.41 12.76
CA GLY A 228 2.14 0.70 12.34
C GLY A 228 2.30 2.03 11.58
N SER A 229 3.51 2.57 11.60
CA SER A 229 3.89 3.73 10.80
C SER A 229 4.15 3.34 9.34
N TYR A 230 3.97 4.28 8.41
CA TYR A 230 4.46 4.09 7.04
C TYR A 230 5.99 3.99 6.97
N ASP A 231 6.69 4.56 7.96
CA ASP A 231 8.16 4.50 8.02
C ASP A 231 8.68 3.10 8.34
N ASP A 232 7.83 2.25 8.94
CA ASP A 232 8.14 0.86 9.26
C ASP A 232 7.45 -0.13 8.29
N GLY A 233 6.73 0.38 7.32
CA GLY A 233 5.95 -0.38 6.37
C GLY A 233 6.66 -0.65 5.04
N VAL A 234 5.88 -0.70 3.98
CA VAL A 234 6.36 -0.86 2.60
C VAL A 234 6.16 0.44 1.83
N GLU A 235 7.22 0.91 1.17
CA GLU A 235 7.15 2.00 0.20
C GLU A 235 7.54 1.47 -1.18
N ILE A 236 6.70 1.74 -2.19
CA ILE A 236 6.96 1.41 -3.59
C ILE A 236 6.94 2.71 -4.40
N LYS A 237 8.03 2.98 -5.14
CA LYS A 237 8.14 4.11 -6.05
C LYS A 237 8.33 3.61 -7.46
N LEU A 238 7.32 3.79 -8.30
CA LEU A 238 7.38 3.46 -9.72
C LEU A 238 8.45 4.32 -10.39
N LYS A 239 9.19 3.72 -11.32
CA LYS A 239 10.17 4.40 -12.17
C LYS A 239 9.72 4.44 -13.60
N ASP A 240 9.25 3.30 -14.07
CA ASP A 240 8.65 3.14 -15.39
C ASP A 240 7.44 2.25 -15.24
N HIS A 241 6.34 2.59 -15.91
CA HIS A 241 5.13 1.76 -15.88
C HIS A 241 4.35 1.85 -17.19
N GLU A 242 3.70 0.75 -17.53
CA GLU A 242 2.80 0.61 -18.67
C GLU A 242 1.50 -0.01 -18.17
N LEU A 243 0.37 0.63 -18.50
CA LEU A 243 -0.96 0.17 -18.13
C LEU A 243 -1.62 -0.59 -19.28
N GLY A 244 -2.58 -1.46 -18.97
CA GLY A 244 -3.37 -2.18 -19.96
C GLY A 244 -2.60 -3.25 -20.71
N VAL A 245 -1.50 -3.74 -20.13
CA VAL A 245 -0.74 -4.87 -20.70
C VAL A 245 -1.56 -6.16 -20.64
N THR A 246 -1.32 -7.06 -21.59
CA THR A 246 -1.94 -8.39 -21.64
C THR A 246 -0.85 -9.45 -21.57
N PRO A 247 -0.44 -9.85 -20.36
CA PRO A 247 0.59 -10.86 -20.19
C PRO A 247 0.07 -12.26 -20.59
N PRO A 248 0.96 -13.16 -21.02
CA PRO A 248 0.56 -14.55 -21.16
C PRO A 248 0.30 -15.17 -19.76
N GLU A 249 -0.66 -16.06 -19.65
CA GLU A 249 -1.03 -16.74 -18.39
C GLU A 249 0.19 -17.41 -17.72
N ALA A 250 1.09 -17.98 -18.51
CA ALA A 250 2.34 -18.58 -18.02
C ALA A 250 3.27 -17.60 -17.28
N ALA A 251 3.08 -16.29 -17.41
CA ALA A 251 3.87 -15.29 -16.67
C ALA A 251 3.62 -15.36 -15.15
N PHE A 252 2.45 -15.84 -14.74
CA PHE A 252 2.02 -15.89 -13.34
C PHE A 252 2.25 -17.24 -12.67
N THR A 253 3.03 -18.11 -13.29
CA THR A 253 3.42 -19.42 -12.75
C THR A 253 4.93 -19.57 -12.79
N LEU A 254 5.50 -20.37 -11.88
CA LEU A 254 6.91 -20.75 -11.89
C LEU A 254 7.04 -22.27 -11.95
N SER A 255 7.77 -22.76 -12.94
CA SER A 255 8.13 -24.17 -13.03
C SER A 255 9.51 -24.41 -12.39
N PRO A 256 9.70 -25.51 -11.65
CA PRO A 256 10.99 -25.85 -11.08
C PRO A 256 12.02 -26.07 -12.19
N GLN A 257 13.18 -25.45 -12.05
CA GLN A 257 14.31 -25.66 -12.93
C GLN A 257 15.11 -26.89 -12.48
N PRO A 258 15.86 -27.56 -13.37
CA PRO A 258 16.77 -28.65 -12.98
C PRO A 258 17.70 -28.21 -11.85
N GLY A 259 17.79 -29.02 -10.78
CA GLY A 259 18.66 -28.76 -9.63
C GLY A 259 18.07 -27.83 -8.56
N VAL A 260 16.90 -27.25 -8.77
CA VAL A 260 16.18 -26.45 -7.75
C VAL A 260 15.48 -27.37 -6.75
N THR A 261 15.65 -27.10 -5.46
CA THR A 261 14.94 -27.81 -4.40
C THR A 261 13.50 -27.27 -4.29
N VAL A 262 12.50 -28.14 -4.45
CA VAL A 262 11.09 -27.77 -4.32
C VAL A 262 10.61 -28.03 -2.90
N LYS A 263 9.92 -27.04 -2.31
CA LYS A 263 9.27 -27.10 -0.99
C LYS A 263 7.80 -26.80 -1.11
N ASP A 264 6.93 -27.72 -0.71
CA ASP A 264 5.51 -27.44 -0.57
C ASP A 264 5.24 -26.73 0.76
N VAL A 265 4.51 -25.60 0.73
CA VAL A 265 4.17 -24.77 1.89
C VAL A 265 2.66 -24.65 2.05
N GLY A 266 2.18 -24.68 3.32
CA GLY A 266 0.80 -24.41 3.68
C GLY A 266 0.53 -22.93 3.95
N CYS A 267 -0.74 -22.61 4.29
CA CYS A 267 -1.09 -21.30 4.85
C CYS A 267 -0.90 -21.33 6.37
N GLY A 268 0.04 -20.57 6.89
CA GLY A 268 0.25 -20.45 8.34
C GLY A 268 1.24 -21.46 8.90
N GLY A 269 2.33 -21.65 8.19
CA GLY A 269 3.53 -22.30 8.72
C GLY A 269 4.36 -21.33 9.53
#